data_4dbc0b43f64f3f93b1e61f1de9e1618a
#
_entry.id   4dbc0b43f64f3f93b1e61f1de9e1618a
#
_cell.length_a   1.000
_cell.length_b   1.000
_cell.length_c   1.000
_cell.angle_alpha   90.00
_cell.angle_beta   90.00
_cell.angle_gamma   90.00
#
_symmetry.space_group_name_H-M   'P 1'
#
loop_
_entity.id
_entity.type
_entity.pdbx_description
1 polymer ?
#
loop_
_entity_poly.entity_id
_entity_poly.type
_entity_poly.pdbx_seq_one_letter_code
_entity_poly.pdbx_strand_id
1 'polypeptide(L)'
;MPEATPIHLKPAADLAERVLLPGDPHRALAVAQALLEQPKMFNHHRGLWGYTGKARDGELLTVQATGMGGPSAAIVIAELVNLGARTLIRIGTCGAIGDSGLAIGDVVAVERALAADGTSVALGADGEVAPDPELLEALRESCDGRMVTAVSTDLFYDDRDGPVADWIARGARVVEMEAATLFQAAVVTASRAGCVLGVTDLVGEERARIGQEQLAELGIRLGEVGFEALVRVGGGATAR
;
A
#
# COMPACT_ATOMS: atom_id res chain seq x y z
N MET A 1 12.79 10.73 -12.37
CA MET A 1 13.99 10.51 -11.51
C MET A 1 15.11 9.96 -12.39
N PRO A 2 16.42 10.24 -12.14
CA PRO A 2 17.49 9.61 -12.93
C PRO A 2 17.43 8.08 -12.78
N GLU A 3 17.78 7.36 -13.86
CA GLU A 3 17.98 5.90 -13.83
C GLU A 3 19.08 5.58 -12.80
N ALA A 4 18.67 5.24 -11.60
CA ALA A 4 19.59 4.84 -10.54
C ALA A 4 19.67 3.32 -10.50
N THR A 5 20.86 2.76 -10.54
CA THR A 5 21.06 1.33 -10.26
C THR A 5 20.53 1.06 -8.85
N PRO A 6 19.64 0.05 -8.66
CA PRO A 6 19.10 -0.27 -7.37
C PRO A 6 20.20 -0.57 -6.35
N ILE A 7 20.11 0.07 -5.17
CA ILE A 7 21.11 -0.06 -4.10
C ILE A 7 20.52 -0.89 -2.94
N HIS A 8 19.25 -0.69 -2.64
CA HIS A 8 18.57 -1.29 -1.50
C HIS A 8 17.87 -2.59 -1.85
N LEU A 9 17.34 -2.70 -3.07
CA LEU A 9 16.84 -3.96 -3.61
C LEU A 9 17.94 -4.66 -4.39
N LYS A 10 18.11 -5.95 -4.11
CA LYS A 10 19.07 -6.83 -4.81
C LYS A 10 18.30 -8.03 -5.36
N PRO A 11 17.71 -7.90 -6.55
CA PRO A 11 16.89 -8.94 -7.15
C PRO A 11 17.66 -10.27 -7.28
N ALA A 12 17.06 -11.35 -6.73
CA ALA A 12 17.53 -12.72 -6.87
C ALA A 12 16.60 -13.55 -7.78
N ALA A 13 15.52 -12.92 -8.30
CA ALA A 13 14.55 -13.51 -9.21
C ALA A 13 13.93 -12.39 -10.06
N ASP A 14 13.15 -12.75 -11.08
CA ASP A 14 12.52 -11.80 -11.99
C ASP A 14 11.48 -10.93 -11.26
N LEU A 15 11.43 -9.65 -11.62
CA LEU A 15 10.41 -8.71 -11.15
C LEU A 15 9.18 -8.77 -12.08
N ALA A 16 7.99 -8.80 -11.49
CA ALA A 16 6.76 -8.61 -12.23
C ALA A 16 6.50 -7.10 -12.46
N GLU A 17 5.80 -6.75 -13.57
CA GLU A 17 5.35 -5.39 -13.80
C GLU A 17 4.29 -4.93 -12.78
N ARG A 18 3.59 -5.89 -12.15
CA ARG A 18 2.57 -5.68 -11.12
C ARG A 18 3.08 -6.13 -9.74
N VAL A 19 2.97 -5.24 -8.76
CA VAL A 19 3.56 -5.44 -7.44
C VAL A 19 2.56 -5.12 -6.32
N LEU A 20 2.45 -6.01 -5.34
CA LEU A 20 1.80 -5.76 -4.07
C LEU A 20 2.83 -5.29 -3.03
N LEU A 21 2.50 -4.22 -2.31
CA LEU A 21 3.39 -3.52 -1.39
C LEU A 21 2.87 -3.56 0.05
N PRO A 22 3.11 -4.64 0.82
CA PRO A 22 2.95 -4.60 2.28
C PRO A 22 4.08 -3.79 2.94
N GLY A 23 3.81 -3.18 4.10
CA GLY A 23 4.87 -2.56 4.91
C GLY A 23 5.72 -3.61 5.63
N ASP A 24 5.10 -4.68 6.11
CA ASP A 24 5.69 -5.73 6.93
C ASP A 24 6.25 -6.88 6.06
N PRO A 25 7.52 -7.30 6.27
CA PRO A 25 8.13 -8.42 5.55
C PRO A 25 7.46 -9.79 5.85
N HIS A 26 6.92 -10.01 7.05
CA HIS A 26 6.18 -11.25 7.34
C HIS A 26 4.86 -11.31 6.60
N ARG A 27 4.18 -10.15 6.45
CA ARG A 27 2.99 -10.07 5.59
C ARG A 27 3.35 -10.32 4.13
N ALA A 28 4.51 -9.83 3.66
CA ALA A 28 4.98 -10.14 2.31
C ALA A 28 5.13 -11.64 2.08
N LEU A 29 5.71 -12.37 3.05
CA LEU A 29 5.83 -13.82 2.99
C LEU A 29 4.45 -14.51 2.99
N ALA A 30 3.57 -14.14 3.92
CA ALA A 30 2.25 -14.77 4.05
C ALA A 30 1.40 -14.58 2.78
N VAL A 31 1.38 -13.37 2.24
CA VAL A 31 0.67 -13.06 0.99
C VAL A 31 1.28 -13.79 -0.20
N ALA A 32 2.61 -13.85 -0.29
CA ALA A 32 3.28 -14.59 -1.36
C ALA A 32 2.95 -16.09 -1.30
N GLN A 33 2.93 -16.69 -0.11
CA GLN A 33 2.55 -18.10 0.06
C GLN A 33 1.08 -18.37 -0.29
N ALA A 34 0.19 -17.41 -0.06
CA ALA A 34 -1.23 -17.53 -0.37
C ALA A 34 -1.54 -17.34 -1.86
N LEU A 35 -0.81 -16.46 -2.56
CA LEU A 35 -1.16 -16.03 -3.92
C LEU A 35 -0.27 -16.62 -5.02
N LEU A 36 0.95 -17.05 -4.71
CA LEU A 36 1.94 -17.42 -5.72
C LEU A 36 2.21 -18.93 -5.74
N GLU A 37 2.35 -19.46 -6.93
CA GLU A 37 2.87 -20.82 -7.15
C GLU A 37 4.39 -20.81 -6.97
N GLN A 38 4.89 -21.65 -6.05
CA GLN A 38 6.32 -21.80 -5.77
C GLN A 38 7.06 -20.45 -5.66
N PRO A 39 6.67 -19.55 -4.72
CA PRO A 39 7.25 -18.23 -4.61
C PRO A 39 8.77 -18.29 -4.42
N LYS A 40 9.48 -17.52 -5.23
CA LYS A 40 10.94 -17.36 -5.12
C LYS A 40 11.25 -16.05 -4.40
N MET A 41 12.28 -16.08 -3.56
CA MET A 41 12.81 -14.86 -2.94
C MET A 41 13.26 -13.89 -4.04
N PHE A 42 12.64 -12.71 -4.09
CA PHE A 42 13.02 -11.61 -4.97
C PHE A 42 14.10 -10.73 -4.33
N ASN A 43 13.87 -10.36 -3.06
CA ASN A 43 14.80 -9.56 -2.27
C ASN A 43 14.75 -9.95 -0.80
N HIS A 44 15.92 -9.98 -0.15
CA HIS A 44 16.02 -10.13 1.31
C HIS A 44 16.92 -9.05 1.94
N HIS A 45 17.52 -8.20 1.09
CA HIS A 45 18.46 -7.20 1.54
C HIS A 45 17.75 -6.17 2.44
N ARG A 46 18.42 -5.73 3.51
CA ARG A 46 17.92 -4.78 4.51
C ARG A 46 16.64 -5.22 5.27
N GLY A 47 16.32 -6.51 5.28
CA GLY A 47 15.07 -7.01 5.86
C GLY A 47 13.82 -6.67 5.04
N LEU A 48 13.97 -6.08 3.86
CA LEU A 48 12.87 -5.77 2.95
C LEU A 48 12.57 -6.99 2.08
N TRP A 49 11.90 -7.99 2.68
CA TRP A 49 11.64 -9.24 1.98
C TRP A 49 10.66 -9.05 0.83
N GLY A 50 11.03 -9.64 -0.30
CA GLY A 50 10.18 -9.67 -1.49
C GLY A 50 10.17 -11.06 -2.11
N TYR A 51 9.07 -11.41 -2.74
CA TYR A 51 8.83 -12.70 -3.37
C TYR A 51 8.19 -12.50 -4.72
N THR A 52 8.54 -13.36 -5.69
CA THR A 52 7.93 -13.36 -7.01
C THR A 52 7.53 -14.78 -7.41
N GLY A 53 6.48 -14.92 -8.19
CA GLY A 53 6.01 -16.19 -8.71
C GLY A 53 4.80 -15.98 -9.63
N LYS A 54 4.33 -17.06 -10.24
CA LYS A 54 3.06 -17.03 -10.97
C LYS A 54 1.90 -16.97 -9.99
N ALA A 55 0.97 -16.07 -10.24
CA ALA A 55 -0.29 -16.03 -9.53
C ALA A 55 -1.34 -16.93 -10.21
N ARG A 56 -2.53 -17.08 -9.61
CA ARG A 56 -3.61 -17.97 -10.11
C ARG A 56 -4.12 -17.64 -11.51
N ASP A 57 -3.84 -16.45 -12.03
CA ASP A 57 -4.13 -16.05 -13.43
C ASP A 57 -3.02 -16.44 -14.42
N GLY A 58 -1.96 -17.10 -13.94
CA GLY A 58 -0.82 -17.56 -14.74
C GLY A 58 0.26 -16.52 -14.99
N GLU A 59 0.02 -15.26 -14.63
CA GLU A 59 0.95 -14.16 -14.84
C GLU A 59 1.84 -13.94 -13.62
N LEU A 60 3.04 -13.38 -13.83
CA LEU A 60 3.92 -13.04 -12.71
C LEU A 60 3.32 -11.96 -11.81
N LEU A 61 3.52 -12.13 -10.51
CA LEU A 61 3.22 -11.16 -9.48
C LEU A 61 4.39 -11.08 -8.51
N THR A 62 4.77 -9.87 -8.11
CA THR A 62 5.74 -9.65 -7.05
C THR A 62 5.05 -9.09 -5.81
N VAL A 63 5.43 -9.60 -4.64
CA VAL A 63 5.02 -9.06 -3.34
C VAL A 63 6.29 -8.57 -2.65
N GLN A 64 6.43 -7.26 -2.42
CA GLN A 64 7.65 -6.64 -1.90
C GLN A 64 7.36 -5.77 -0.69
N ALA A 65 7.99 -6.07 0.44
CA ALA A 65 7.88 -5.22 1.63
C ALA A 65 8.54 -3.85 1.41
N THR A 66 7.86 -2.80 1.88
CA THR A 66 8.34 -1.42 1.79
C THR A 66 9.06 -0.94 3.05
N GLY A 67 8.92 -1.65 4.17
CA GLY A 67 9.23 -1.11 5.49
C GLY A 67 8.15 -0.14 5.96
N MET A 68 8.46 0.67 6.97
CA MET A 68 7.55 1.65 7.58
C MET A 68 7.94 3.07 7.17
N GLY A 69 6.93 3.88 6.87
CA GLY A 69 7.05 5.32 6.62
C GLY A 69 7.44 5.71 5.20
N GLY A 70 7.12 6.94 4.86
CA GLY A 70 7.33 7.54 3.55
C GLY A 70 8.74 7.36 2.98
N PRO A 71 9.82 7.66 3.73
CA PRO A 71 11.19 7.53 3.22
C PRO A 71 11.56 6.12 2.76
N SER A 72 11.17 5.10 3.54
CA SER A 72 11.43 3.70 3.18
C SER A 72 10.63 3.29 1.95
N ALA A 73 9.34 3.63 1.92
CA ALA A 73 8.46 3.35 0.79
C ALA A 73 8.95 4.03 -0.50
N ALA A 74 9.36 5.30 -0.44
CA ALA A 74 9.85 6.05 -1.60
C ALA A 74 11.08 5.40 -2.24
N ILE A 75 12.03 4.90 -1.43
CA ILE A 75 13.21 4.18 -1.92
C ILE A 75 12.80 2.91 -2.65
N VAL A 76 11.97 2.08 -2.02
CA VAL A 76 11.53 0.79 -2.59
C VAL A 76 10.75 1.01 -3.89
N ILE A 77 9.81 1.96 -3.90
CA ILE A 77 9.00 2.30 -5.08
C ILE A 77 9.88 2.74 -6.24
N ALA A 78 10.81 3.67 -5.99
CA ALA A 78 11.71 4.18 -7.01
C ALA A 78 12.56 3.06 -7.63
N GLU A 79 13.13 2.18 -6.81
CA GLU A 79 13.95 1.08 -7.28
C GLU A 79 13.13 0.01 -8.02
N LEU A 80 11.90 -0.30 -7.57
CA LEU A 80 11.00 -1.21 -8.27
C LEU A 80 10.62 -0.68 -9.66
N VAL A 81 10.26 0.61 -9.77
CA VAL A 81 9.91 1.21 -11.06
C VAL A 81 11.12 1.25 -12.00
N ASN A 82 12.32 1.56 -11.50
CA ASN A 82 13.56 1.49 -12.28
C ASN A 82 13.88 0.07 -12.76
N LEU A 83 13.50 -0.95 -11.99
CA LEU A 83 13.65 -2.36 -12.36
C LEU A 83 12.55 -2.87 -13.32
N GLY A 84 11.50 -2.07 -13.58
CA GLY A 84 10.46 -2.41 -14.54
C GLY A 84 9.04 -2.55 -14.00
N ALA A 85 8.80 -2.35 -12.70
CA ALA A 85 7.44 -2.31 -12.17
C ALA A 85 6.63 -1.15 -12.78
N ARG A 86 5.34 -1.36 -13.03
CA ARG A 86 4.44 -0.38 -13.66
C ARG A 86 3.17 -0.13 -12.85
N THR A 87 2.69 -1.16 -12.16
CA THR A 87 1.46 -1.10 -11.37
C THR A 87 1.73 -1.54 -9.94
N LEU A 88 1.47 -0.66 -9.00
CA LEU A 88 1.83 -0.81 -7.60
C LEU A 88 0.57 -0.69 -6.74
N ILE A 89 0.26 -1.70 -5.92
CA ILE A 89 -0.83 -1.62 -4.95
C ILE A 89 -0.27 -1.81 -3.54
N ARG A 90 -0.42 -0.78 -2.71
CA ARG A 90 -0.17 -0.90 -1.28
C ARG A 90 -1.28 -1.72 -0.62
N ILE A 91 -0.87 -2.73 0.13
CA ILE A 91 -1.71 -3.58 0.97
C ILE A 91 -1.31 -3.36 2.45
N GLY A 92 -1.83 -2.29 3.02
CA GLY A 92 -1.40 -1.75 4.31
C GLY A 92 -2.42 -1.94 5.43
N THR A 93 -2.05 -1.42 6.61
CA THR A 93 -2.95 -1.31 7.76
C THR A 93 -3.08 0.14 8.18
N CYS A 94 -4.15 0.48 8.88
CA CYS A 94 -4.43 1.83 9.34
C CYS A 94 -5.13 1.85 10.70
N GLY A 95 -5.07 2.99 11.36
CA GLY A 95 -5.92 3.32 12.48
C GLY A 95 -7.14 4.12 12.02
N ALA A 96 -8.34 3.76 12.44
CA ALA A 96 -9.54 4.57 12.23
C ALA A 96 -9.55 5.75 13.21
N ILE A 97 -9.87 6.95 12.72
CA ILE A 97 -9.87 8.20 13.50
C ILE A 97 -11.27 8.83 13.54
N GLY A 98 -11.59 9.49 14.64
CA GLY A 98 -12.87 10.12 14.84
C GLY A 98 -14.05 9.15 14.77
N ASP A 99 -15.24 9.68 14.49
CA ASP A 99 -16.44 8.87 14.23
C ASP A 99 -16.47 8.43 12.75
N SER A 100 -15.55 7.52 12.42
CA SER A 100 -15.38 7.03 11.06
C SER A 100 -16.45 6.05 10.61
N GLY A 101 -17.16 5.41 11.55
CA GLY A 101 -18.09 4.31 11.28
C GLY A 101 -17.40 3.00 10.89
N LEU A 102 -16.06 2.93 11.04
CA LEU A 102 -15.26 1.74 10.72
C LEU A 102 -15.05 0.86 11.95
N ALA A 103 -14.95 -0.44 11.71
CA ALA A 103 -14.64 -1.45 12.73
C ALA A 103 -13.27 -2.09 12.47
N ILE A 104 -12.68 -2.66 13.51
CA ILE A 104 -11.48 -3.50 13.38
C ILE A 104 -11.76 -4.67 12.43
N GLY A 105 -10.85 -4.89 11.46
CA GLY A 105 -10.98 -5.89 10.41
C GLY A 105 -11.68 -5.40 9.14
N ASP A 106 -12.24 -4.18 9.12
CA ASP A 106 -12.75 -3.59 7.89
C ASP A 106 -11.63 -3.39 6.86
N VAL A 107 -11.96 -3.63 5.59
CA VAL A 107 -11.07 -3.40 4.44
C VAL A 107 -11.64 -2.25 3.62
N VAL A 108 -10.80 -1.27 3.32
CA VAL A 108 -11.19 -0.02 2.66
C VAL A 108 -10.21 0.36 1.55
N ALA A 109 -10.72 0.85 0.42
CA ALA A 109 -9.92 1.45 -0.62
C ALA A 109 -9.63 2.92 -0.31
N VAL A 110 -8.42 3.39 -0.58
CA VAL A 110 -8.05 4.79 -0.37
C VAL A 110 -8.36 5.60 -1.63
N GLU A 111 -9.37 6.46 -1.56
CA GLU A 111 -9.77 7.33 -2.67
C GLU A 111 -8.88 8.56 -2.80
N ARG A 112 -8.29 9.03 -1.68
CA ARG A 112 -7.29 10.09 -1.65
C ARG A 112 -6.51 10.02 -0.33
N ALA A 113 -5.30 10.55 -0.33
CA ALA A 113 -4.44 10.62 0.84
C ALA A 113 -4.03 12.07 1.12
N LEU A 114 -4.24 12.54 2.35
CA LEU A 114 -3.72 13.82 2.83
C LEU A 114 -2.22 13.68 3.07
N ALA A 115 -1.44 14.59 2.49
CA ALA A 115 0.01 14.64 2.60
C ALA A 115 0.42 15.36 3.91
N ALA A 116 0.45 14.62 5.02
CA ALA A 116 0.94 15.12 6.31
C ALA A 116 2.33 14.54 6.66
N ASP A 117 2.98 13.88 5.71
CA ASP A 117 4.34 13.34 5.78
C ASP A 117 5.32 14.21 4.97
N GLY A 118 6.56 14.31 5.45
CA GLY A 118 7.59 15.11 4.79
C GLY A 118 8.05 14.53 3.45
N THR A 119 7.90 13.21 3.23
CA THR A 119 8.37 12.55 2.01
C THR A 119 7.48 12.87 0.81
N SER A 120 6.15 12.74 0.95
CA SER A 120 5.23 13.09 -0.13
C SER A 120 5.33 14.58 -0.50
N VAL A 121 5.46 15.45 0.51
CA VAL A 121 5.67 16.90 0.30
C VAL A 121 6.99 17.16 -0.45
N ALA A 122 8.09 16.50 -0.08
CA ALA A 122 9.38 16.61 -0.76
C ALA A 122 9.33 16.10 -2.21
N LEU A 123 8.46 15.14 -2.51
CA LEU A 123 8.18 14.64 -3.86
C LEU A 123 7.27 15.58 -4.67
N GLY A 124 6.72 16.64 -4.05
CA GLY A 124 5.90 17.64 -4.71
C GLY A 124 4.39 17.50 -4.47
N ALA A 125 3.95 16.74 -3.46
CA ALA A 125 2.54 16.71 -3.08
C ALA A 125 2.09 18.07 -2.52
N ASP A 126 0.96 18.57 -2.99
CA ASP A 126 0.33 19.81 -2.52
C ASP A 126 -0.98 19.51 -1.78
N GLY A 127 -0.86 19.26 -0.48
CA GLY A 127 -1.97 19.04 0.43
C GLY A 127 -2.65 17.66 0.35
N GLU A 128 -2.94 17.13 -0.82
CA GLU A 128 -3.53 15.80 -1.03
C GLU A 128 -3.13 15.21 -2.38
N VAL A 129 -3.18 13.88 -2.46
CA VAL A 129 -2.86 13.11 -3.66
C VAL A 129 -3.87 11.97 -3.84
N ALA A 130 -4.07 11.56 -5.10
CA ALA A 130 -5.04 10.51 -5.45
C ALA A 130 -4.36 9.31 -6.13
N PRO A 131 -4.95 8.10 -6.04
CA PRO A 131 -4.52 6.93 -6.77
C PRO A 131 -4.85 7.03 -8.27
N ASP A 132 -4.35 6.06 -9.04
CA ASP A 132 -4.81 5.83 -10.41
C ASP A 132 -6.32 5.52 -10.41
N PRO A 133 -7.14 6.19 -11.26
CA PRO A 133 -8.59 6.08 -11.20
C PRO A 133 -9.12 4.69 -11.57
N GLU A 134 -8.48 3.95 -12.48
CA GLU A 134 -8.90 2.59 -12.83
C GLU A 134 -8.56 1.60 -11.70
N LEU A 135 -7.41 1.78 -11.04
CA LEU A 135 -7.05 1.00 -9.86
C LEU A 135 -7.98 1.31 -8.68
N LEU A 136 -8.36 2.58 -8.49
CA LEU A 136 -9.32 2.95 -7.46
C LEU A 136 -10.65 2.24 -7.65
N GLU A 137 -11.19 2.27 -8.87
CA GLU A 137 -12.47 1.63 -9.18
C GLU A 137 -12.39 0.10 -8.97
N ALA A 138 -11.31 -0.54 -9.43
CA ALA A 138 -11.10 -1.96 -9.22
C ALA A 138 -10.99 -2.32 -7.73
N LEU A 139 -10.30 -1.51 -6.92
CA LEU A 139 -10.21 -1.68 -5.48
C LEU A 139 -11.56 -1.43 -4.79
N ARG A 140 -12.32 -0.41 -5.22
CA ARG A 140 -13.65 -0.13 -4.69
C ARG A 140 -14.59 -1.33 -4.85
N GLU A 141 -14.60 -1.93 -6.02
CA GLU A 141 -15.41 -3.14 -6.28
C GLU A 141 -14.97 -4.31 -5.40
N SER A 142 -13.64 -4.48 -5.18
CA SER A 142 -13.09 -5.57 -4.35
C SER A 142 -13.24 -5.32 -2.84
N CYS A 143 -13.62 -4.09 -2.42
CA CYS A 143 -13.87 -3.68 -1.02
C CYS A 143 -15.36 -3.46 -0.71
N ASP A 144 -16.29 -4.06 -1.44
CA ASP A 144 -17.74 -3.87 -1.26
C ASP A 144 -18.16 -2.38 -1.30
N GLY A 145 -17.48 -1.56 -2.10
CA GLY A 145 -17.74 -0.13 -2.27
C GLY A 145 -17.19 0.77 -1.16
N ARG A 146 -16.47 0.24 -0.19
CA ARG A 146 -15.94 1.03 0.94
C ARG A 146 -14.70 1.82 0.53
N MET A 147 -14.84 3.14 0.52
CA MET A 147 -13.75 4.07 0.22
C MET A 147 -13.54 5.06 1.37
N VAL A 148 -12.30 5.50 1.56
CA VAL A 148 -11.92 6.45 2.61
C VAL A 148 -10.87 7.44 2.13
N THR A 149 -10.90 8.63 2.72
CA THR A 149 -9.75 9.52 2.73
C THR A 149 -8.80 9.09 3.84
N ALA A 150 -7.55 8.77 3.49
CA ALA A 150 -6.49 8.50 4.45
C ALA A 150 -5.67 9.76 4.75
N VAL A 151 -4.96 9.78 5.86
CA VAL A 151 -3.87 10.72 6.10
C VAL A 151 -2.58 9.94 6.30
N SER A 152 -1.53 10.31 5.58
CA SER A 152 -0.19 9.77 5.77
C SER A 152 0.62 10.70 6.67
N THR A 153 1.20 10.15 7.74
CA THR A 153 2.01 10.89 8.71
C THR A 153 3.33 10.20 8.99
N ASP A 154 4.36 10.97 9.38
CA ASP A 154 5.67 10.42 9.75
C ASP A 154 5.74 9.93 11.21
N LEU A 155 4.79 10.34 12.06
CA LEU A 155 4.82 10.01 13.48
C LEU A 155 3.70 9.03 13.84
N PHE A 156 4.10 7.83 14.30
CA PHE A 156 3.17 6.87 14.88
C PHE A 156 2.81 7.22 16.33
N TYR A 157 3.79 7.71 17.09
CA TYR A 157 3.61 8.26 18.42
C TYR A 157 3.66 9.78 18.34
N ASP A 158 2.50 10.42 18.30
CA ASP A 158 2.36 11.86 18.13
C ASP A 158 1.57 12.42 19.33
N ASP A 159 2.26 13.12 20.20
CA ASP A 159 1.69 13.74 21.40
C ASP A 159 1.24 15.19 21.15
N ARG A 160 1.25 15.67 19.90
CA ARG A 160 0.82 17.03 19.57
C ARG A 160 -0.70 17.14 19.63
N ASP A 161 -1.18 18.21 20.26
CA ASP A 161 -2.59 18.57 20.22
C ASP A 161 -2.98 19.08 18.82
N GLY A 162 -4.12 18.64 18.33
CA GLY A 162 -4.75 19.26 17.16
C GLY A 162 -4.60 18.53 15.80
N PRO A 163 -3.50 17.85 15.42
CA PRO A 163 -3.37 17.30 14.07
C PRO A 163 -4.53 16.39 13.64
N VAL A 164 -4.99 15.53 14.55
CA VAL A 164 -6.10 14.58 14.26
C VAL A 164 -7.40 15.32 13.98
N ALA A 165 -7.71 16.38 14.72
CA ALA A 165 -8.91 17.18 14.49
C ALA A 165 -8.87 17.88 13.13
N ASP A 166 -7.73 18.41 12.72
CA ASP A 166 -7.53 19.03 11.43
C ASP A 166 -7.68 18.02 10.28
N TRP A 167 -7.13 16.79 10.44
CA TRP A 167 -7.27 15.73 9.45
C TRP A 167 -8.74 15.30 9.29
N ILE A 168 -9.45 15.13 10.40
CA ILE A 168 -10.89 14.81 10.40
C ILE A 168 -11.69 15.92 9.71
N ALA A 169 -11.40 17.20 9.99
CA ALA A 169 -12.04 18.34 9.36
C ALA A 169 -11.81 18.36 7.83
N ARG A 170 -10.68 17.85 7.36
CA ARG A 170 -10.36 17.65 5.93
C ARG A 170 -10.92 16.36 5.33
N GLY A 171 -11.69 15.60 6.09
CA GLY A 171 -12.40 14.40 5.65
C GLY A 171 -11.65 13.09 5.87
N ALA A 172 -10.46 13.09 6.49
CA ALA A 172 -9.77 11.84 6.80
C ALA A 172 -10.58 10.96 7.76
N ARG A 173 -10.58 9.66 7.50
CA ARG A 173 -11.22 8.63 8.31
C ARG A 173 -10.23 7.62 8.87
N VAL A 174 -9.06 7.53 8.27
CA VAL A 174 -7.99 6.63 8.69
C VAL A 174 -6.64 7.33 8.64
N VAL A 175 -5.72 6.89 9.51
CA VAL A 175 -4.32 7.34 9.56
C VAL A 175 -3.40 6.16 9.27
N GLU A 176 -2.37 6.40 8.44
CA GLU A 176 -1.33 5.45 8.08
C GLU A 176 -0.04 6.22 7.71
N MET A 177 0.96 5.62 7.07
CA MET A 177 2.28 6.25 6.96
C MET A 177 2.87 6.28 5.54
N GLU A 178 2.19 5.76 4.47
CA GLU A 178 2.83 5.59 3.16
C GLU A 178 1.96 5.90 1.93
N ALA A 179 0.63 5.98 2.05
CA ALA A 179 -0.26 6.11 0.89
C ALA A 179 0.00 7.41 0.09
N ALA A 180 0.19 8.55 0.77
CA ALA A 180 0.50 9.81 0.09
C ALA A 180 1.86 9.75 -0.62
N THR A 181 2.87 9.18 0.02
CA THR A 181 4.18 8.94 -0.60
C THR A 181 4.06 8.04 -1.84
N LEU A 182 3.29 6.94 -1.77
CA LEU A 182 3.08 6.04 -2.91
C LEU A 182 2.43 6.77 -4.09
N PHE A 183 1.32 7.47 -3.85
CA PHE A 183 0.59 8.15 -4.92
C PHE A 183 1.45 9.24 -5.56
N GLN A 184 2.15 10.04 -4.76
CA GLN A 184 3.03 11.07 -5.28
C GLN A 184 4.24 10.49 -6.02
N ALA A 185 4.85 9.42 -5.51
CA ALA A 185 5.93 8.72 -6.19
C ALA A 185 5.48 8.15 -7.55
N ALA A 186 4.25 7.64 -7.64
CA ALA A 186 3.67 7.16 -8.89
C ALA A 186 3.54 8.27 -9.94
N VAL A 187 3.11 9.48 -9.53
CA VAL A 187 3.09 10.65 -10.42
C VAL A 187 4.50 10.98 -10.93
N VAL A 188 5.48 11.02 -10.03
CA VAL A 188 6.89 11.36 -10.38
C VAL A 188 7.53 10.32 -11.30
N THR A 189 7.15 9.04 -11.16
CA THR A 189 7.73 7.92 -11.91
C THR A 189 6.91 7.50 -13.13
N ALA A 190 5.76 8.15 -13.38
CA ALA A 190 4.79 7.77 -14.40
C ALA A 190 4.37 6.28 -14.30
N SER A 191 4.21 5.79 -13.06
CA SER A 191 3.66 4.47 -12.75
C SER A 191 2.22 4.59 -12.25
N ARG A 192 1.52 3.46 -12.12
CA ARG A 192 0.15 3.41 -11.61
C ARG A 192 0.16 2.96 -10.16
N ALA A 193 -0.61 3.60 -9.29
CA ALA A 193 -0.67 3.25 -7.88
C ALA A 193 -2.10 3.19 -7.35
N GLY A 194 -2.34 2.20 -6.49
CA GLY A 194 -3.56 2.04 -5.69
C GLY A 194 -3.20 1.71 -4.23
N CYS A 195 -4.18 1.85 -3.34
CA CYS A 195 -3.99 1.51 -1.92
C CYS A 195 -5.24 0.91 -1.32
N VAL A 196 -5.10 -0.23 -0.67
CA VAL A 196 -6.11 -0.86 0.17
C VAL A 196 -5.56 -1.02 1.58
N LEU A 197 -6.41 -0.72 2.57
CA LEU A 197 -6.03 -0.71 3.98
C LEU A 197 -6.99 -1.57 4.80
N GLY A 198 -6.42 -2.29 5.77
CA GLY A 198 -7.18 -2.97 6.81
C GLY A 198 -7.16 -2.17 8.11
N VAL A 199 -8.31 -1.99 8.72
CA VAL A 199 -8.42 -1.30 10.02
C VAL A 199 -7.92 -2.21 11.12
N THR A 200 -6.82 -1.80 11.78
CA THR A 200 -6.19 -2.56 12.86
C THR A 200 -6.34 -1.93 14.23
N ASP A 201 -6.62 -0.63 14.25
CA ASP A 201 -6.74 0.17 15.47
C ASP A 201 -7.94 1.11 15.36
N LEU A 202 -8.63 1.31 16.47
CA LEU A 202 -9.53 2.46 16.65
C LEU A 202 -8.77 3.48 17.50
N VAL A 203 -8.46 4.63 16.92
CA VAL A 203 -7.66 5.69 17.55
C VAL A 203 -8.60 6.63 18.30
N GLY A 204 -8.69 6.51 19.62
CA GLY A 204 -9.53 7.30 20.51
C GLY A 204 -8.99 7.25 21.94
N GLU A 205 -9.80 7.70 22.92
CA GLU A 205 -9.41 7.68 24.35
C GLU A 205 -9.10 6.26 24.84
N GLU A 206 -9.87 5.26 24.37
CA GLU A 206 -9.58 3.84 24.57
C GLU A 206 -9.15 3.23 23.24
N ARG A 207 -7.84 3.04 23.06
CA ARG A 207 -7.28 2.44 21.85
C ARG A 207 -7.55 0.94 21.81
N ALA A 208 -8.47 0.52 20.93
CA ALA A 208 -8.67 -0.89 20.63
C ALA A 208 -7.74 -1.32 19.50
N ARG A 209 -7.16 -2.53 19.61
CA ARG A 209 -6.26 -3.12 18.59
C ARG A 209 -6.69 -4.52 18.20
N ILE A 210 -6.42 -4.86 16.95
CA ILE A 210 -6.63 -6.20 16.40
C ILE A 210 -5.72 -7.24 17.07
N GLY A 211 -6.21 -8.47 17.26
CA GLY A 211 -5.41 -9.60 17.72
C GLY A 211 -4.43 -10.11 16.65
N GLN A 212 -3.35 -10.81 17.08
CA GLN A 212 -2.31 -11.27 16.14
C GLN A 212 -2.83 -12.23 15.07
N GLU A 213 -3.71 -13.17 15.43
CA GLU A 213 -4.30 -14.12 14.50
C GLU A 213 -5.16 -13.42 13.45
N GLN A 214 -6.06 -12.54 13.90
CA GLN A 214 -6.90 -11.72 13.03
C GLN A 214 -6.06 -10.78 12.13
N LEU A 215 -4.92 -10.27 12.62
CA LEU A 215 -4.00 -9.44 11.82
C LEU A 215 -3.37 -10.25 10.69
N ALA A 216 -3.02 -11.52 10.94
CA ALA A 216 -2.46 -12.40 9.92
C ALA A 216 -3.49 -12.71 8.83
N GLU A 217 -4.73 -13.05 9.21
CA GLU A 217 -5.85 -13.29 8.30
C GLU A 217 -6.17 -12.04 7.47
N LEU A 218 -6.25 -10.88 8.12
CA LEU A 218 -6.47 -9.59 7.46
C LEU A 218 -5.36 -9.29 6.44
N GLY A 219 -4.11 -9.63 6.77
CA GLY A 219 -2.97 -9.47 5.86
C GLY A 219 -3.12 -10.26 4.56
N ILE A 220 -3.57 -11.51 4.63
CA ILE A 220 -3.85 -12.36 3.46
C ILE A 220 -5.02 -11.78 2.66
N ARG A 221 -6.12 -11.42 3.33
CA ARG A 221 -7.29 -10.82 2.68
C ARG A 221 -6.94 -9.54 1.93
N LEU A 222 -6.10 -8.67 2.48
CA LEU A 222 -5.58 -7.48 1.79
C LEU A 222 -4.79 -7.84 0.52
N GLY A 223 -4.00 -8.92 0.59
CA GLY A 223 -3.30 -9.45 -0.57
C GLY A 223 -4.26 -9.92 -1.66
N GLU A 224 -5.32 -10.64 -1.31
CA GLU A 224 -6.35 -11.11 -2.24
C GLU A 224 -7.08 -9.95 -2.91
N VAL A 225 -7.53 -8.95 -2.14
CA VAL A 225 -8.19 -7.74 -2.65
C VAL A 225 -7.27 -6.98 -3.62
N GLY A 226 -6.01 -6.78 -3.25
CA GLY A 226 -5.03 -6.13 -4.13
C GLY A 226 -4.77 -6.91 -5.40
N PHE A 227 -4.68 -8.24 -5.33
CA PHE A 227 -4.51 -9.10 -6.49
C PHE A 227 -5.73 -9.07 -7.42
N GLU A 228 -6.94 -9.14 -6.89
CA GLU A 228 -8.16 -9.05 -7.69
C GLU A 228 -8.26 -7.73 -8.45
N ALA A 229 -7.89 -6.62 -7.82
CA ALA A 229 -7.84 -5.32 -8.49
C ALA A 229 -6.81 -5.30 -9.64
N LEU A 230 -5.63 -5.92 -9.45
CA LEU A 230 -4.63 -6.05 -10.51
C LEU A 230 -5.13 -6.87 -11.71
N VAL A 231 -5.86 -7.96 -11.45
CA VAL A 231 -6.44 -8.81 -12.51
C VAL A 231 -7.50 -8.04 -13.31
N ARG A 232 -8.39 -7.29 -12.62
CA ARG A 232 -9.44 -6.49 -13.29
C ARG A 232 -8.85 -5.46 -14.25
N VAL A 233 -7.81 -4.75 -13.81
CA VAL A 233 -7.14 -3.72 -14.61
C VAL A 233 -6.31 -4.34 -15.75
N GLY A 234 -5.67 -5.50 -15.54
CA GLY A 234 -4.90 -6.21 -16.58
C GLY A 234 -5.79 -6.83 -17.66
N GLY A 235 -6.97 -7.34 -17.30
CA GLY A 235 -7.92 -7.95 -18.25
C GLY A 235 -8.55 -6.96 -19.25
N GLY A 236 -8.56 -5.67 -18.95
CA GLY A 236 -9.06 -4.62 -19.84
C GLY A 236 -8.12 -4.28 -21.02
N ALA A 237 -6.85 -4.65 -20.94
CA ALA A 237 -5.86 -4.34 -21.99
C ALA A 237 -5.89 -5.30 -23.19
N THR A 238 -6.52 -6.47 -23.05
CA THR A 238 -6.62 -7.49 -24.13
C THR A 238 -7.89 -7.37 -24.99
N ALA A 239 -8.77 -6.42 -24.71
CA ALA A 239 -10.05 -6.23 -25.41
C ALA A 239 -10.11 -4.99 -26.30
N ARG A 240 -8.96 -4.40 -26.69
CA ARG A 240 -8.93 -3.26 -27.64
C ARG A 240 -8.04 -3.54 -28.84
#